data_409aaa65ae46b40e53c780258454bf64
#
_entry.id   409aaa65ae46b40e53c780258454bf64
#
_cell.length_a   1.000
_cell.length_b   1.000
_cell.length_c   1.000
_cell.angle_alpha   90.00
_cell.angle_beta   90.00
_cell.angle_gamma   90.00
#
_symmetry.space_group_name_H-M   'P 1'
#
loop_
_entity.id
_entity.type
_entity.pdbx_description
1 polymer ?
#
loop_
_entity_poly.entity_id
_entity_poly.type
_entity_poly.pdbx_seq_one_letter_code
_entity_poly.pdbx_strand_id
1 'polypeptide(L)'
;MTTLYLWSFGFVSAVLGLWFLLKDFEALRVPDLRRESRGLQKVGFLLHELQETLEAGLVPTQQRWQELEKLPDPWGRLASQSLLELRAQGGALMPTLKRLRALAEEHLSSLKDAKAKSAQALAQSMICAGLVPVFGSLLYVLLPGVSTRPWVWISGCAVAVLSGVLGAFWLLTIAECARWGGLRSSQRSWILAAQCAGERFLSLVRSGVPGDLAWTRAAELLPTSLASEWGYSVWGSPSGEANTRGPAQVITQVGNAVRKAIQVSLMEGRPCTERVESVLVAFREDVRAQVSRELSLVATRALKALFFCIAPALFGLLIFGLFLGWQNAAQDFVL
;
A
#
# COMPACT_ATOMS: atom_id res chain seq x y z
N MET A 1 23.45 -30.00 28.26
CA MET A 1 23.64 -29.83 26.79
C MET A 1 22.31 -29.64 26.02
N THR A 2 21.26 -30.38 26.34
CA THR A 2 19.95 -30.30 25.65
C THR A 2 19.24 -28.94 25.73
N THR A 3 19.40 -28.21 26.82
CA THR A 3 18.86 -26.83 26.97
C THR A 3 19.47 -25.85 25.98
N LEU A 4 20.75 -25.99 25.65
CA LEU A 4 21.46 -25.15 24.65
C LEU A 4 20.89 -25.35 23.24
N TYR A 5 20.51 -26.56 22.84
CA TYR A 5 19.92 -26.85 21.53
C TYR A 5 18.50 -26.28 21.39
N LEU A 6 17.69 -26.26 22.44
CA LEU A 6 16.34 -25.67 22.44
C LEU A 6 16.41 -24.14 22.35
N TRP A 7 17.35 -23.52 23.04
CA TRP A 7 17.60 -22.09 22.92
C TRP A 7 18.11 -21.71 21.52
N SER A 8 18.98 -22.55 20.93
CA SER A 8 19.49 -22.31 19.59
C SER A 8 18.40 -22.39 18.52
N PHE A 9 17.42 -23.30 18.68
CA PHE A 9 16.31 -23.44 17.73
C PHE A 9 15.35 -22.23 17.79
N GLY A 10 14.99 -21.77 19.00
CA GLY A 10 14.19 -20.57 19.19
C GLY A 10 14.89 -19.31 18.69
N PHE A 11 16.22 -19.22 18.93
CA PHE A 11 17.03 -18.11 18.46
C PHE A 11 17.20 -18.10 16.94
N VAL A 12 17.43 -19.25 16.32
CA VAL A 12 17.50 -19.39 14.84
C VAL A 12 16.17 -19.02 14.19
N SER A 13 15.04 -19.46 14.77
CA SER A 13 13.70 -19.09 14.28
C SER A 13 13.44 -17.58 14.40
N ALA A 14 13.82 -16.96 15.52
CA ALA A 14 13.68 -15.52 15.74
C ALA A 14 14.61 -14.71 14.80
N VAL A 15 15.84 -15.20 14.57
CA VAL A 15 16.82 -14.57 13.66
C VAL A 15 16.35 -14.70 12.20
N LEU A 16 15.82 -15.85 11.80
CA LEU A 16 15.23 -16.04 10.48
C LEU A 16 14.02 -15.13 10.28
N GLY A 17 13.12 -15.07 11.26
CA GLY A 17 11.96 -14.17 11.24
C GLY A 17 12.40 -12.70 11.14
N LEU A 18 13.39 -12.30 11.93
CA LEU A 18 13.96 -10.95 11.89
C LEU A 18 14.65 -10.66 10.56
N TRP A 19 15.37 -11.63 9.99
CA TRP A 19 16.02 -11.46 8.68
C TRP A 19 15.01 -11.29 7.55
N PHE A 20 13.92 -12.08 7.54
CA PHE A 20 12.84 -11.90 6.58
C PHE A 20 12.12 -10.56 6.78
N LEU A 21 11.93 -10.14 8.02
CA LEU A 21 11.35 -8.85 8.38
C LEU A 21 12.24 -7.69 7.90
N LEU A 22 13.55 -7.78 8.11
CA LEU A 22 14.51 -6.76 7.66
C LEU A 22 14.57 -6.66 6.13
N LYS A 23 14.41 -7.77 5.42
CA LYS A 23 14.33 -7.78 3.95
C LYS A 23 13.08 -7.06 3.43
N ASP A 24 11.99 -7.13 4.17
CA ASP A 24 10.71 -6.45 3.85
C ASP A 24 10.56 -5.10 4.59
N PHE A 25 11.58 -4.67 5.35
CA PHE A 25 11.51 -3.51 6.26
C PHE A 25 11.27 -2.17 5.55
N GLU A 26 11.60 -2.04 4.27
CA GLU A 26 11.20 -0.89 3.45
C GLU A 26 9.67 -0.75 3.32
N ALA A 27 8.92 -1.83 3.58
CA ALA A 27 7.46 -1.84 3.59
C ALA A 27 6.84 -1.36 4.91
N LEU A 28 7.63 -1.23 5.99
CA LEU A 28 7.17 -0.98 7.37
C LEU A 28 6.73 0.46 7.68
N ARG A 29 6.68 1.36 6.72
CA ARG A 29 5.86 2.57 6.91
C ARG A 29 4.40 2.14 6.85
N VAL A 30 3.87 1.73 8.01
CA VAL A 30 2.42 1.51 8.18
C VAL A 30 1.74 2.85 7.89
N PRO A 31 1.17 3.05 6.69
CA PRO A 31 0.43 4.26 6.43
C PRO A 31 -0.76 4.24 7.38
N ASP A 32 -1.01 5.35 8.02
CA ASP A 32 -2.20 5.51 8.83
C ASP A 32 -3.43 5.52 7.88
N LEU A 33 -3.95 4.31 7.62
CA LEU A 33 -5.13 4.04 6.80
C LEU A 33 -6.31 4.94 7.15
N ARG A 34 -6.43 5.29 8.45
CA ARG A 34 -7.47 6.17 8.94
C ARG A 34 -7.20 7.62 8.51
N ARG A 35 -5.94 8.02 8.48
CA ARG A 35 -5.54 9.38 8.06
C ARG A 35 -5.73 9.55 6.55
N GLU A 36 -5.34 8.55 5.76
CA GLU A 36 -5.48 8.57 4.31
C GLU A 36 -6.95 8.56 3.88
N SER A 37 -7.78 7.68 4.46
CA SER A 37 -9.22 7.64 4.16
C SER A 37 -9.95 8.92 4.59
N ARG A 38 -9.60 9.51 5.73
CA ARG A 38 -10.14 10.81 6.15
C ARG A 38 -9.67 11.95 5.24
N GLY A 39 -8.42 11.91 4.78
CA GLY A 39 -7.88 12.85 3.81
C GLY A 39 -8.69 12.81 2.50
N LEU A 40 -8.90 11.61 1.96
CA LEU A 40 -9.68 11.40 0.74
C LEU A 40 -11.16 11.78 0.90
N GLN A 41 -11.77 11.50 2.05
CA GLN A 41 -13.13 11.95 2.34
C GLN A 41 -13.23 13.49 2.33
N LYS A 42 -12.26 14.19 2.89
CA LYS A 42 -12.20 15.66 2.84
C LYS A 42 -12.06 16.16 1.41
N VAL A 43 -11.22 15.51 0.59
CA VAL A 43 -11.08 15.83 -0.84
C VAL A 43 -12.43 15.68 -1.55
N GLY A 44 -13.08 14.53 -1.41
CA GLY A 44 -14.38 14.25 -2.02
C GLY A 44 -15.45 15.25 -1.60
N PHE A 45 -15.50 15.58 -0.31
CA PHE A 45 -16.46 16.56 0.24
C PHE A 45 -16.24 17.97 -0.35
N LEU A 46 -15.00 18.43 -0.38
CA LEU A 46 -14.65 19.77 -0.88
C LEU A 46 -14.91 19.91 -2.39
N LEU A 47 -14.60 18.84 -3.16
CA LEU A 47 -14.92 18.81 -4.60
C LEU A 47 -16.43 18.78 -4.85
N HIS A 48 -17.19 18.08 -4.01
CA HIS A 48 -18.65 18.07 -4.08
C HIS A 48 -19.26 19.44 -3.81
N GLU A 49 -18.83 20.10 -2.74
CA GLU A 49 -19.29 21.44 -2.37
C GLU A 49 -18.96 22.49 -3.45
N LEU A 50 -17.77 22.41 -4.06
CA LEU A 50 -17.42 23.25 -5.20
C LEU A 50 -18.31 22.96 -6.42
N GLN A 51 -18.62 21.69 -6.66
CA GLN A 51 -19.53 21.31 -7.74
C GLN A 51 -20.92 21.88 -7.53
N GLU A 52 -21.50 21.75 -6.34
CA GLU A 52 -22.83 22.30 -6.02
C GLU A 52 -22.86 23.83 -6.15
N THR A 53 -21.80 24.52 -5.68
CA THR A 53 -21.69 25.98 -5.79
C THR A 53 -21.69 26.43 -7.26
N LEU A 54 -20.92 25.73 -8.11
CA LEU A 54 -20.86 26.05 -9.54
C LEU A 54 -22.15 25.65 -10.30
N GLU A 55 -22.81 24.54 -9.93
CA GLU A 55 -24.10 24.14 -10.49
C GLU A 55 -25.22 25.14 -10.13
N ALA A 56 -25.13 25.75 -8.96
CA ALA A 56 -26.03 26.86 -8.57
C ALA A 56 -25.71 28.18 -9.28
N GLY A 57 -24.73 28.22 -10.18
CA GLY A 57 -24.30 29.43 -10.88
C GLY A 57 -23.55 30.44 -9.99
N LEU A 58 -23.14 30.01 -8.80
CA LEU A 58 -22.40 30.85 -7.86
C LEU A 58 -20.88 30.73 -8.09
N VAL A 59 -20.17 31.83 -7.88
CA VAL A 59 -18.69 31.81 -7.93
C VAL A 59 -18.15 31.39 -6.57
N PRO A 60 -17.35 30.29 -6.49
CA PRO A 60 -16.74 29.87 -5.24
C PRO A 60 -15.88 30.98 -4.62
N THR A 61 -15.97 31.13 -3.29
CA THR A 61 -15.22 32.14 -2.55
C THR A 61 -13.70 31.89 -2.60
N GLN A 62 -12.91 32.92 -2.46
CA GLN A 62 -11.44 32.83 -2.41
C GLN A 62 -10.97 31.83 -1.33
N GLN A 63 -11.66 31.77 -0.20
CA GLN A 63 -11.37 30.83 0.89
C GLN A 63 -11.48 29.38 0.44
N ARG A 64 -12.48 29.01 -0.38
CA ARG A 64 -12.64 27.64 -0.91
C ARG A 64 -11.50 27.23 -1.82
N TRP A 65 -10.97 28.16 -2.62
CA TRP A 65 -9.79 27.91 -3.45
C TRP A 65 -8.54 27.67 -2.61
N GLN A 66 -8.37 28.42 -1.52
CA GLN A 66 -7.26 28.20 -0.58
C GLN A 66 -7.37 26.87 0.19
N GLU A 67 -8.59 26.40 0.45
CA GLU A 67 -8.82 25.07 1.06
C GLU A 67 -8.39 23.93 0.15
N LEU A 68 -8.51 24.09 -1.19
CA LEU A 68 -7.99 23.11 -2.15
C LEU A 68 -6.46 22.95 -2.06
N GLU A 69 -5.73 24.04 -1.85
CA GLU A 69 -4.27 23.99 -1.73
C GLU A 69 -3.81 23.30 -0.44
N LYS A 70 -4.67 23.29 0.60
CA LYS A 70 -4.40 22.60 1.88
C LYS A 70 -4.70 21.11 1.87
N LEU A 71 -5.26 20.60 0.76
CA LEU A 71 -5.50 19.16 0.62
C LEU A 71 -4.16 18.40 0.59
N PRO A 72 -4.15 17.13 1.05
CA PRO A 72 -2.95 16.32 1.03
C PRO A 72 -2.47 16.07 -0.41
N ASP A 73 -1.16 16.11 -0.62
CA ASP A 73 -0.55 15.74 -1.90
C ASP A 73 -0.83 14.27 -2.23
N PRO A 74 -1.02 13.91 -3.51
CA PRO A 74 -0.97 14.73 -4.71
C PRO A 74 -2.30 15.45 -5.07
N TRP A 75 -3.37 15.21 -4.29
CA TRP A 75 -4.71 15.73 -4.56
C TRP A 75 -4.78 17.26 -4.51
N GLY A 76 -4.10 17.86 -3.52
CA GLY A 76 -4.04 19.32 -3.38
C GLY A 76 -3.45 19.98 -4.62
N ARG A 77 -2.30 19.48 -5.08
CA ARG A 77 -1.65 19.99 -6.29
C ARG A 77 -2.48 19.76 -7.54
N LEU A 78 -3.04 18.56 -7.71
CA LEU A 78 -3.87 18.25 -8.88
C LEU A 78 -5.10 19.17 -8.93
N ALA A 79 -5.86 19.25 -7.84
CA ALA A 79 -7.10 19.99 -7.80
C ALA A 79 -6.85 21.52 -7.93
N SER A 80 -5.90 22.07 -7.15
CA SER A 80 -5.61 23.50 -7.19
C SER A 80 -5.05 23.92 -8.54
N GLN A 81 -4.01 23.27 -9.03
CA GLN A 81 -3.39 23.63 -10.29
C GLN A 81 -4.34 23.44 -11.48
N SER A 82 -5.04 22.30 -11.57
CA SER A 82 -5.96 22.06 -12.69
C SER A 82 -7.13 23.03 -12.70
N LEU A 83 -7.75 23.29 -11.55
CA LEU A 83 -8.94 24.15 -11.49
C LEU A 83 -8.58 25.65 -11.57
N LEU A 84 -7.48 26.09 -10.96
CA LEU A 84 -7.02 27.48 -11.04
C LEU A 84 -6.54 27.83 -12.45
N GLU A 85 -5.81 26.95 -13.11
CA GLU A 85 -5.40 27.14 -14.51
C GLU A 85 -6.62 27.21 -15.44
N LEU A 86 -7.59 26.30 -15.30
CA LEU A 86 -8.83 26.33 -16.08
C LEU A 86 -9.62 27.61 -15.85
N ARG A 87 -9.69 28.08 -14.60
CA ARG A 87 -10.35 29.35 -14.27
C ARG A 87 -9.65 30.55 -14.93
N ALA A 88 -8.31 30.57 -14.89
CA ALA A 88 -7.53 31.65 -15.51
C ALA A 88 -7.67 31.68 -17.04
N GLN A 89 -7.85 30.52 -17.66
CA GLN A 89 -7.99 30.37 -19.12
C GLN A 89 -9.45 30.42 -19.61
N GLY A 90 -10.42 30.59 -18.71
CA GLY A 90 -11.86 30.56 -19.07
C GLY A 90 -12.38 29.19 -19.51
N GLY A 91 -11.66 28.10 -19.15
CA GLY A 91 -12.02 26.74 -19.51
C GLY A 91 -13.21 26.18 -18.73
N ALA A 92 -13.76 25.08 -19.22
CA ALA A 92 -14.93 24.42 -18.62
C ALA A 92 -14.56 23.71 -17.30
N LEU A 93 -14.79 24.36 -16.17
CA LEU A 93 -14.46 23.84 -14.82
C LEU A 93 -15.28 22.59 -14.45
N MET A 94 -16.56 22.55 -14.81
CA MET A 94 -17.50 21.49 -14.39
C MET A 94 -17.10 20.08 -14.82
N PRO A 95 -16.71 19.81 -16.08
CA PRO A 95 -16.29 18.49 -16.50
C PRO A 95 -15.06 17.99 -15.74
N THR A 96 -14.08 18.88 -15.52
CA THR A 96 -12.86 18.55 -14.80
C THR A 96 -13.14 18.27 -13.34
N LEU A 97 -13.99 19.06 -12.70
CA LEU A 97 -14.40 18.86 -11.30
C LEU A 97 -15.13 17.53 -11.11
N LYS A 98 -16.07 17.18 -12.01
CA LYS A 98 -16.77 15.89 -11.98
C LYS A 98 -15.81 14.71 -12.11
N ARG A 99 -14.78 14.83 -12.95
CA ARG A 99 -13.75 13.78 -13.11
C ARG A 99 -12.87 13.65 -11.89
N LEU A 100 -12.40 14.76 -11.33
CA LEU A 100 -11.58 14.74 -10.11
C LEU A 100 -12.37 14.13 -8.95
N ARG A 101 -13.65 14.45 -8.82
CA ARG A 101 -14.53 13.86 -7.83
C ARG A 101 -14.70 12.36 -8.06
N ALA A 102 -15.01 11.93 -9.26
CA ALA A 102 -15.16 10.51 -9.61
C ALA A 102 -13.87 9.73 -9.31
N LEU A 103 -12.70 10.29 -9.64
CA LEU A 103 -11.40 9.70 -9.34
C LEU A 103 -11.18 9.57 -7.82
N ALA A 104 -11.53 10.57 -7.03
CA ALA A 104 -11.41 10.53 -5.58
C ALA A 104 -12.35 9.47 -4.95
N GLU A 105 -13.59 9.40 -5.42
CA GLU A 105 -14.59 8.40 -4.98
C GLU A 105 -14.16 6.98 -5.36
N GLU A 106 -13.64 6.76 -6.57
CA GLU A 106 -13.10 5.48 -7.02
C GLU A 106 -11.92 5.03 -6.15
N HIS A 107 -10.99 5.95 -5.86
CA HIS A 107 -9.86 5.64 -4.99
C HIS A 107 -10.30 5.33 -3.56
N LEU A 108 -11.28 6.07 -3.01
CA LEU A 108 -11.84 5.79 -1.70
C LEU A 108 -12.54 4.43 -1.66
N SER A 109 -13.26 4.06 -2.71
CA SER A 109 -13.90 2.74 -2.85
C SER A 109 -12.86 1.63 -2.87
N SER A 110 -11.80 1.78 -3.69
CA SER A 110 -10.71 0.79 -3.76
C SER A 110 -9.99 0.60 -2.43
N LEU A 111 -9.82 1.66 -1.64
CA LEU A 111 -9.27 1.59 -0.29
C LEU A 111 -10.18 0.83 0.68
N LYS A 112 -11.51 1.04 0.60
CA LYS A 112 -12.49 0.31 1.42
C LYS A 112 -12.48 -1.18 1.08
N ASP A 113 -12.46 -1.54 -0.20
CA ASP A 113 -12.40 -2.92 -0.67
C ASP A 113 -11.11 -3.62 -0.25
N ALA A 114 -9.97 -2.93 -0.39
CA ALA A 114 -8.69 -3.44 0.06
C ALA A 114 -8.67 -3.67 1.58
N LYS A 115 -9.27 -2.74 2.36
CA LYS A 115 -9.42 -2.89 3.81
C LYS A 115 -10.30 -4.09 4.16
N ALA A 116 -11.42 -4.28 3.49
CA ALA A 116 -12.33 -5.39 3.74
C ALA A 116 -11.65 -6.74 3.45
N LYS A 117 -10.97 -6.87 2.31
CA LYS A 117 -10.25 -8.10 1.92
C LYS A 117 -9.05 -8.41 2.84
N SER A 118 -8.32 -7.38 3.30
CA SER A 118 -7.19 -7.56 4.22
C SER A 118 -7.63 -7.82 5.66
N ALA A 119 -8.83 -7.39 6.07
CA ALA A 119 -9.32 -7.53 7.43
C ALA A 119 -9.42 -8.99 7.88
N GLN A 120 -9.82 -9.90 6.99
CA GLN A 120 -9.89 -11.33 7.28
C GLN A 120 -8.51 -11.92 7.61
N ALA A 121 -7.50 -11.62 6.79
CA ALA A 121 -6.13 -12.07 7.02
C ALA A 121 -5.55 -11.49 8.31
N LEU A 122 -5.86 -10.22 8.61
CA LEU A 122 -5.45 -9.56 9.85
C LEU A 122 -6.12 -10.18 11.08
N ALA A 123 -7.43 -10.48 11.02
CA ALA A 123 -8.14 -11.15 12.11
C ALA A 123 -7.54 -12.53 12.39
N GLN A 124 -7.28 -13.33 11.36
CA GLN A 124 -6.62 -14.63 11.50
C GLN A 124 -5.23 -14.50 12.14
N SER A 125 -4.45 -13.49 11.74
CA SER A 125 -3.12 -13.27 12.33
C SER A 125 -3.17 -12.87 13.80
N MET A 126 -4.13 -12.05 14.20
CA MET A 126 -4.32 -11.66 15.60
C MET A 126 -4.75 -12.86 16.45
N ILE A 127 -5.65 -13.69 15.93
CA ILE A 127 -6.06 -14.93 16.61
C ILE A 127 -4.86 -15.85 16.81
N CYS A 128 -4.08 -16.08 15.76
CA CYS A 128 -2.88 -16.93 15.84
C CYS A 128 -1.82 -16.38 16.80
N ALA A 129 -1.59 -15.06 16.81
CA ALA A 129 -0.66 -14.44 17.76
C ALA A 129 -1.17 -14.53 19.19
N GLY A 130 -2.49 -14.40 19.42
CA GLY A 130 -3.13 -14.54 20.70
C GLY A 130 -3.14 -15.99 21.23
N LEU A 131 -3.11 -16.98 20.34
CA LEU A 131 -3.01 -18.39 20.73
C LEU A 131 -1.70 -18.73 21.45
N VAL A 132 -0.59 -18.02 21.13
CA VAL A 132 0.72 -18.29 21.75
C VAL A 132 0.68 -18.09 23.27
N PRO A 133 0.25 -16.93 23.82
CA PRO A 133 0.19 -16.77 25.29
C PRO A 133 -0.89 -17.64 25.94
N VAL A 134 -2.04 -17.87 25.28
CA VAL A 134 -3.08 -18.77 25.78
C VAL A 134 -2.56 -20.19 25.91
N PHE A 135 -1.87 -20.69 24.89
CA PHE A 135 -1.28 -22.02 24.88
C PHE A 135 -0.16 -22.15 25.93
N GLY A 136 0.66 -21.12 26.08
CA GLY A 136 1.68 -21.05 27.15
C GLY A 136 1.06 -21.13 28.55
N SER A 137 -0.03 -20.41 28.79
CA SER A 137 -0.76 -20.44 30.07
C SER A 137 -1.41 -21.79 30.30
N LEU A 138 -1.98 -22.40 29.27
CA LEU A 138 -2.59 -23.72 29.35
C LEU A 138 -1.56 -24.80 29.71
N LEU A 139 -0.40 -24.79 29.07
CA LEU A 139 0.68 -25.73 29.37
C LEU A 139 1.22 -25.54 30.79
N TYR A 140 1.25 -24.32 31.32
CA TYR A 140 1.65 -24.05 32.70
C TYR A 140 0.72 -24.72 33.71
N VAL A 141 -0.58 -24.74 33.42
CA VAL A 141 -1.58 -25.38 34.29
C VAL A 141 -1.59 -26.90 34.15
N LEU A 142 -1.43 -27.40 32.92
CA LEU A 142 -1.54 -28.84 32.62
C LEU A 142 -0.28 -29.63 32.99
N LEU A 143 0.89 -29.01 32.98
CA LEU A 143 2.18 -29.69 33.22
C LEU A 143 2.74 -29.34 34.61
N PRO A 144 2.57 -30.17 35.62
CA PRO A 144 3.02 -29.86 37.00
C PRO A 144 4.52 -29.60 37.10
N GLY A 145 5.32 -30.21 36.22
CA GLY A 145 6.76 -29.99 36.18
C GLY A 145 7.19 -28.58 35.75
N VAL A 146 6.32 -27.84 35.09
CA VAL A 146 6.60 -26.47 34.65
C VAL A 146 6.54 -25.48 35.81
N SER A 147 5.68 -25.72 36.80
CA SER A 147 5.49 -24.88 37.97
C SER A 147 6.69 -24.86 38.92
N THR A 148 7.58 -25.86 38.86
CA THR A 148 8.79 -25.95 39.70
C THR A 148 9.89 -24.96 39.29
N ARG A 149 9.89 -24.54 38.01
CA ARG A 149 10.88 -23.58 37.44
C ARG A 149 10.20 -22.43 36.70
N PRO A 150 9.45 -21.57 37.40
CA PRO A 150 8.60 -20.55 36.76
C PRO A 150 9.39 -19.55 35.91
N TRP A 151 10.58 -19.15 36.33
CA TRP A 151 11.39 -18.17 35.60
C TRP A 151 11.89 -18.71 34.26
N VAL A 152 12.23 -19.98 34.20
CA VAL A 152 12.65 -20.63 32.95
C VAL A 152 11.48 -20.74 31.98
N TRP A 153 10.29 -21.04 32.49
CA TRP A 153 9.08 -21.10 31.68
C TRP A 153 8.68 -19.69 31.17
N ILE A 154 8.70 -18.69 32.02
CA ILE A 154 8.38 -17.31 31.64
C ILE A 154 9.32 -16.81 30.53
N SER A 155 10.62 -17.14 30.63
CA SER A 155 11.57 -16.76 29.56
C SER A 155 11.25 -17.45 28.22
N GLY A 156 10.88 -18.74 28.21
CA GLY A 156 10.42 -19.44 27.02
C GLY A 156 9.15 -18.85 26.44
N CYS A 157 8.17 -18.53 27.29
CA CYS A 157 6.95 -17.83 26.86
C CYS A 157 7.24 -16.45 26.27
N ALA A 158 8.16 -15.66 26.86
CA ALA A 158 8.55 -14.37 26.33
C ALA A 158 9.13 -14.45 24.92
N VAL A 159 10.00 -15.43 24.67
CA VAL A 159 10.57 -15.68 23.32
C VAL A 159 9.47 -16.08 22.34
N ALA A 160 8.55 -16.94 22.74
CA ALA A 160 7.44 -17.37 21.89
C ALA A 160 6.48 -16.22 21.55
N VAL A 161 6.15 -15.37 22.54
CA VAL A 161 5.34 -14.16 22.33
C VAL A 161 6.04 -13.19 21.40
N LEU A 162 7.35 -12.98 21.55
CA LEU A 162 8.15 -12.13 20.66
C LEU A 162 8.07 -12.66 19.21
N SER A 163 8.23 -13.97 19.02
CA SER A 163 8.11 -14.60 17.69
C SER A 163 6.69 -14.43 17.12
N GLY A 164 5.65 -14.54 17.94
CA GLY A 164 4.26 -14.30 17.55
C GLY A 164 4.02 -12.85 17.11
N VAL A 165 4.58 -11.89 17.84
CA VAL A 165 4.51 -10.46 17.49
C VAL A 165 5.23 -10.17 16.19
N LEU A 166 6.43 -10.75 15.99
CA LEU A 166 7.17 -10.64 14.73
C LEU A 166 6.38 -11.22 13.55
N GLY A 167 5.73 -12.36 13.74
CA GLY A 167 4.83 -12.97 12.75
C GLY A 167 3.64 -12.06 12.40
N ALA A 168 3.03 -11.43 13.40
CA ALA A 168 1.93 -10.49 13.18
C ALA A 168 2.40 -9.25 12.41
N PHE A 169 3.57 -8.68 12.74
CA PHE A 169 4.16 -7.58 11.96
C PHE A 169 4.43 -7.97 10.51
N TRP A 170 4.97 -9.16 10.27
CA TRP A 170 5.20 -9.65 8.91
C TRP A 170 3.89 -9.77 8.12
N LEU A 171 2.82 -10.26 8.75
CA LEU A 171 1.50 -10.34 8.12
C LEU A 171 0.94 -8.95 7.78
N LEU A 172 1.12 -7.97 8.67
CA LEU A 172 0.76 -6.58 8.39
C LEU A 172 1.49 -6.02 7.17
N THR A 173 2.78 -6.30 7.03
CA THR A 173 3.58 -5.84 5.88
C THR A 173 3.15 -6.51 4.58
N ILE A 174 2.82 -7.81 4.60
CA ILE A 174 2.28 -8.53 3.44
C ILE A 174 0.95 -7.93 3.00
N ALA A 175 0.03 -7.68 3.94
CA ALA A 175 -1.27 -7.10 3.64
C ALA A 175 -1.15 -5.68 3.07
N GLU A 176 -0.24 -4.88 3.62
CA GLU A 176 0.02 -3.53 3.12
C GLU A 176 0.65 -3.53 1.73
N CYS A 177 1.61 -4.41 1.48
CA CYS A 177 2.23 -4.55 0.16
C CYS A 177 1.19 -4.97 -0.91
N ALA A 178 0.32 -5.91 -0.57
CA ALA A 178 -0.72 -6.40 -1.48
C ALA A 178 -1.75 -5.30 -1.82
N ARG A 179 -2.06 -4.42 -0.87
CA ARG A 179 -2.95 -3.28 -1.06
C ARG A 179 -2.46 -2.30 -2.13
N TRP A 180 -1.16 -2.23 -2.33
CA TRP A 180 -0.52 -1.41 -3.36
C TRP A 180 -0.12 -2.22 -4.60
N GLY A 181 -0.74 -3.39 -4.83
CA GLY A 181 -0.45 -4.22 -5.98
C GLY A 181 0.97 -4.78 -6.00
N GLY A 182 1.60 -4.97 -4.83
CA GLY A 182 2.96 -5.48 -4.71
C GLY A 182 4.06 -4.45 -4.99
N LEU A 183 3.72 -3.16 -5.08
CA LEU A 183 4.69 -2.08 -5.28
C LEU A 183 5.56 -1.86 -4.04
N ARG A 184 6.82 -1.52 -4.27
CA ARG A 184 7.75 -1.08 -3.22
C ARG A 184 7.29 0.24 -2.59
N SER A 185 7.67 0.49 -1.36
CA SER A 185 7.32 1.71 -0.61
C SER A 185 7.59 3.00 -1.38
N SER A 186 8.73 3.09 -2.07
CA SER A 186 9.13 4.23 -2.89
C SER A 186 8.28 4.42 -4.16
N GLN A 187 7.62 3.37 -4.63
CA GLN A 187 6.83 3.37 -5.88
C GLN A 187 5.32 3.49 -5.64
N ARG A 188 4.87 3.47 -4.39
CA ARG A 188 3.44 3.54 -4.06
C ARG A 188 2.78 4.82 -4.53
N SER A 189 3.49 5.94 -4.40
CA SER A 189 3.04 7.25 -4.89
C SER A 189 2.92 7.33 -6.42
N TRP A 190 3.58 6.43 -7.15
CA TRP A 190 3.62 6.47 -8.61
C TRP A 190 2.25 6.24 -9.24
N ILE A 191 1.43 5.30 -8.70
CA ILE A 191 0.10 5.03 -9.22
C ILE A 191 -0.74 6.29 -9.21
N LEU A 192 -0.81 6.94 -8.05
CA LEU A 192 -1.63 8.11 -7.86
C LEU A 192 -1.08 9.31 -8.63
N ALA A 193 0.25 9.50 -8.62
CA ALA A 193 0.91 10.55 -9.39
C ALA A 193 0.70 10.38 -10.90
N ALA A 194 0.77 9.15 -11.42
CA ALA A 194 0.52 8.85 -12.83
C ALA A 194 -0.94 9.17 -13.23
N GLN A 195 -1.90 8.76 -12.40
CA GLN A 195 -3.31 9.09 -12.62
C GLN A 195 -3.54 10.61 -12.59
N CYS A 196 -3.00 11.28 -11.59
CA CYS A 196 -3.12 12.73 -11.43
C CYS A 196 -2.49 13.51 -12.61
N ALA A 197 -1.30 13.08 -13.07
CA ALA A 197 -0.65 13.69 -14.23
C ALA A 197 -1.47 13.49 -15.51
N GLY A 198 -2.03 12.29 -15.71
CA GLY A 198 -2.91 12.01 -16.84
C GLY A 198 -4.17 12.86 -16.84
N GLU A 199 -4.84 13.01 -15.70
CA GLU A 199 -6.03 13.86 -15.60
C GLU A 199 -5.70 15.35 -15.79
N ARG A 200 -4.57 15.81 -15.26
CA ARG A 200 -4.08 17.18 -15.52
C ARG A 200 -3.80 17.41 -16.99
N PHE A 201 -3.14 16.45 -17.65
CA PHE A 201 -2.91 16.51 -19.08
C PHE A 201 -4.22 16.68 -19.86
N LEU A 202 -5.21 15.83 -19.60
CA LEU A 202 -6.52 15.92 -20.23
C LEU A 202 -7.23 17.24 -19.99
N SER A 203 -7.13 17.79 -18.78
CA SER A 203 -7.73 19.06 -18.45
C SER A 203 -7.10 20.22 -19.23
N LEU A 204 -5.77 20.23 -19.36
CA LEU A 204 -5.02 21.24 -20.11
C LEU A 204 -5.33 21.19 -21.61
N VAL A 205 -5.32 19.99 -22.22
CA VAL A 205 -5.65 19.83 -23.64
C VAL A 205 -7.09 20.25 -23.93
N ARG A 206 -8.02 19.96 -23.06
CA ARG A 206 -9.43 20.40 -23.19
C ARG A 206 -9.61 21.90 -23.04
N SER A 207 -8.71 22.58 -22.33
CA SER A 207 -8.68 24.03 -22.26
C SER A 207 -7.96 24.69 -23.44
N GLY A 208 -7.52 23.90 -24.43
CA GLY A 208 -6.86 24.41 -25.64
C GLY A 208 -5.34 24.53 -25.55
N VAL A 209 -4.72 24.03 -24.49
CA VAL A 209 -3.25 24.02 -24.39
C VAL A 209 -2.68 22.99 -25.38
N PRO A 210 -1.65 23.33 -26.17
CA PRO A 210 -0.98 22.38 -27.06
C PRO A 210 -0.49 21.13 -26.32
N GLY A 211 -0.59 19.96 -26.95
CA GLY A 211 -0.35 18.68 -26.28
C GLY A 211 1.07 18.49 -25.72
N ASP A 212 2.08 19.05 -26.38
CA ASP A 212 3.48 19.05 -25.91
C ASP A 212 3.67 19.90 -24.63
N LEU A 213 3.09 21.09 -24.60
CA LEU A 213 3.12 21.97 -23.45
C LEU A 213 2.27 21.39 -22.28
N ALA A 214 1.10 20.82 -22.60
CA ALA A 214 0.24 20.18 -21.63
C ALA A 214 0.94 18.99 -20.96
N TRP A 215 1.72 18.19 -21.74
CA TRP A 215 2.51 17.08 -21.21
C TRP A 215 3.59 17.55 -20.24
N THR A 216 4.37 18.57 -20.64
CA THR A 216 5.43 19.14 -19.80
C THR A 216 4.88 19.63 -18.46
N ARG A 217 3.76 20.35 -18.48
CA ARG A 217 3.09 20.82 -17.26
C ARG A 217 2.49 19.69 -16.42
N ALA A 218 1.96 18.65 -17.06
CA ALA A 218 1.45 17.49 -16.34
C ALA A 218 2.57 16.68 -15.66
N ALA A 219 3.74 16.60 -16.30
CA ALA A 219 4.91 15.91 -15.77
C ALA A 219 5.47 16.57 -14.48
N GLU A 220 5.17 17.82 -14.20
CA GLU A 220 5.53 18.50 -12.94
C GLU A 220 4.88 17.87 -11.70
N LEU A 221 3.75 17.16 -11.86
CA LEU A 221 3.10 16.41 -10.77
C LEU A 221 3.78 15.10 -10.45
N LEU A 222 4.65 14.61 -11.33
CA LEU A 222 5.31 13.32 -11.16
C LEU A 222 6.46 13.44 -10.15
N PRO A 223 6.67 12.42 -9.31
CA PRO A 223 7.90 12.29 -8.55
C PRO A 223 9.12 12.26 -9.50
N THR A 224 10.24 12.82 -9.08
CA THR A 224 11.46 12.92 -9.92
C THR A 224 11.89 11.58 -10.51
N SER A 225 11.75 10.50 -9.74
CA SER A 225 12.05 9.13 -10.18
C SER A 225 11.13 8.64 -11.30
N LEU A 226 9.83 9.00 -11.27
CA LEU A 226 8.89 8.62 -12.32
C LEU A 226 8.98 9.58 -13.51
N ALA A 227 9.22 10.85 -13.24
CA ALA A 227 9.39 11.86 -14.27
C ALA A 227 10.62 11.56 -15.17
N SER A 228 11.71 11.02 -14.62
CA SER A 228 12.86 10.58 -15.40
C SER A 228 12.53 9.39 -16.31
N GLU A 229 11.64 8.47 -15.89
CA GLU A 229 11.21 7.34 -16.69
C GLU A 229 10.18 7.73 -17.78
N TRP A 230 9.24 8.61 -17.43
CA TRP A 230 8.22 9.08 -18.39
C TRP A 230 8.77 10.09 -19.39
N GLY A 231 9.83 10.82 -19.05
CA GLY A 231 10.42 11.91 -19.82
C GLY A 231 9.60 13.19 -19.77
N TYR A 232 10.30 14.28 -19.56
CA TYR A 232 9.68 15.63 -19.51
C TYR A 232 9.23 16.13 -20.90
N SER A 233 9.82 15.60 -21.97
CA SER A 233 9.51 15.98 -23.34
C SER A 233 8.79 14.85 -24.07
N VAL A 234 7.78 15.23 -24.86
CA VAL A 234 7.06 14.30 -25.74
C VAL A 234 8.01 13.63 -26.74
N TRP A 235 9.01 14.35 -27.22
CA TRP A 235 9.94 13.93 -28.28
C TRP A 235 11.23 13.29 -27.74
N GLY A 236 11.49 13.36 -26.44
CA GLY A 236 12.66 12.76 -25.83
C GLY A 236 12.58 11.23 -25.83
N SER A 237 13.69 10.55 -26.05
CA SER A 237 13.77 9.12 -25.74
C SER A 237 13.62 8.94 -24.23
N PRO A 238 12.87 7.91 -23.77
CA PRO A 238 12.89 7.56 -22.35
C PRO A 238 14.34 7.28 -21.96
N SER A 239 14.83 7.92 -20.92
CA SER A 239 16.23 7.88 -20.50
C SER A 239 16.65 6.57 -19.82
N GLY A 240 16.11 5.47 -20.26
CA GLY A 240 16.47 4.11 -19.86
C GLY A 240 15.46 3.14 -20.40
N GLU A 241 15.90 2.06 -20.97
CA GLU A 241 15.11 0.83 -20.96
C GLU A 241 14.81 0.55 -19.51
N ALA A 242 13.58 0.87 -19.09
CA ALA A 242 13.16 0.68 -17.72
C ALA A 242 13.35 -0.79 -17.35
N ASN A 243 14.46 -1.07 -16.68
CA ASN A 243 14.77 -2.38 -16.12
C ASN A 243 13.84 -2.66 -14.92
N THR A 244 12.68 -1.99 -14.89
CA THR A 244 11.62 -2.17 -13.93
C THR A 244 10.85 -3.42 -14.26
N ARG A 245 11.06 -4.47 -13.47
CA ARG A 245 10.29 -5.70 -13.56
C ARG A 245 9.09 -5.64 -12.60
N GLY A 246 8.00 -6.27 -13.00
CA GLY A 246 6.82 -6.40 -12.14
C GLY A 246 5.84 -5.22 -12.23
N PRO A 247 5.12 -4.89 -11.13
CA PRO A 247 4.04 -3.91 -11.14
C PRO A 247 4.44 -2.48 -11.53
N ALA A 248 5.68 -2.08 -11.30
CA ALA A 248 6.20 -0.79 -11.74
C ALA A 248 6.29 -0.66 -13.27
N GLN A 249 6.47 -1.78 -13.98
CA GLN A 249 6.50 -1.81 -15.44
C GLN A 249 5.17 -1.33 -16.05
N VAL A 250 4.04 -1.68 -15.46
CA VAL A 250 2.71 -1.23 -15.92
C VAL A 250 2.64 0.30 -15.90
N ILE A 251 3.12 0.93 -14.84
CA ILE A 251 3.11 2.39 -14.72
C ILE A 251 4.00 3.06 -15.77
N THR A 252 5.18 2.51 -16.02
CA THR A 252 6.09 3.03 -17.04
C THR A 252 5.51 2.85 -18.45
N GLN A 253 4.87 1.70 -18.72
CA GLN A 253 4.21 1.44 -20.01
C GLN A 253 3.09 2.43 -20.30
N VAL A 254 2.33 2.83 -19.29
CA VAL A 254 1.27 3.85 -19.44
C VAL A 254 1.84 5.19 -19.87
N GLY A 255 2.92 5.67 -19.22
CA GLY A 255 3.58 6.89 -19.63
C GLY A 255 4.02 6.86 -21.11
N ASN A 256 4.60 5.74 -21.54
CA ASN A 256 4.98 5.54 -22.93
C ASN A 256 3.77 5.50 -23.88
N ALA A 257 2.67 4.85 -23.48
CA ALA A 257 1.44 4.80 -24.28
C ALA A 257 0.79 6.19 -24.42
N VAL A 258 0.71 6.97 -23.34
CA VAL A 258 0.20 8.35 -23.38
C VAL A 258 1.08 9.21 -24.27
N ARG A 259 2.40 9.16 -24.10
CA ARG A 259 3.35 9.92 -24.93
C ARG A 259 3.25 9.56 -26.41
N LYS A 260 3.15 8.27 -26.73
CA LYS A 260 2.94 7.81 -28.12
C LYS A 260 1.60 8.31 -28.69
N ALA A 261 0.54 8.32 -27.88
CA ALA A 261 -0.75 8.87 -28.30
C ALA A 261 -0.66 10.36 -28.63
N ILE A 262 0.11 11.13 -27.84
CA ILE A 262 0.35 12.56 -28.10
C ILE A 262 1.19 12.75 -29.37
N GLN A 263 2.27 11.99 -29.55
CA GLN A 263 3.12 12.06 -30.75
C GLN A 263 2.31 11.82 -32.03
N VAL A 264 1.52 10.74 -32.03
CA VAL A 264 0.65 10.40 -33.17
C VAL A 264 -0.36 11.53 -33.46
N SER A 265 -0.95 12.09 -32.40
CA SER A 265 -1.88 13.20 -32.52
C SER A 265 -1.24 14.46 -33.12
N LEU A 266 -0.03 14.80 -32.69
CA LEU A 266 0.71 15.95 -33.24
C LEU A 266 1.12 15.73 -34.69
N MET A 267 1.43 14.49 -35.09
CA MET A 267 1.77 14.18 -36.49
C MET A 267 0.54 14.13 -37.40
N GLU A 268 -0.59 13.59 -36.90
CA GLU A 268 -1.81 13.41 -37.70
C GLU A 268 -2.75 14.63 -37.65
N GLY A 269 -2.52 15.59 -36.76
CA GLY A 269 -3.40 16.76 -36.51
C GLY A 269 -4.76 16.36 -35.89
N ARG A 270 -4.88 15.17 -35.31
CA ARG A 270 -6.11 14.69 -34.68
C ARG A 270 -6.09 14.93 -33.17
N PRO A 271 -7.25 15.14 -32.51
CA PRO A 271 -7.29 15.30 -31.05
C PRO A 271 -6.85 14.02 -30.32
N CYS A 272 -5.91 14.15 -29.37
CA CYS A 272 -5.41 13.02 -28.59
C CYS A 272 -6.29 12.63 -27.38
N THR A 273 -7.29 13.45 -27.07
CA THR A 273 -8.07 13.34 -25.82
C THR A 273 -8.71 11.99 -25.61
N GLU A 274 -9.42 11.47 -26.64
CA GLU A 274 -10.10 10.16 -26.55
C GLU A 274 -9.11 9.00 -26.39
N ARG A 275 -8.00 9.05 -27.12
CA ARG A 275 -6.96 8.01 -27.05
C ARG A 275 -6.26 8.01 -25.70
N VAL A 276 -5.91 9.18 -25.16
CA VAL A 276 -5.31 9.30 -23.84
C VAL A 276 -6.30 8.89 -22.75
N GLU A 277 -7.58 9.26 -22.88
CA GLU A 277 -8.62 8.86 -21.95
C GLU A 277 -8.78 7.35 -21.90
N SER A 278 -8.79 6.67 -23.06
CA SER A 278 -8.87 5.20 -23.12
C SER A 278 -7.65 4.54 -22.48
N VAL A 279 -6.44 5.08 -22.65
CA VAL A 279 -5.22 4.59 -21.98
C VAL A 279 -5.30 4.75 -20.47
N LEU A 280 -5.82 5.88 -19.98
CA LEU A 280 -5.97 6.09 -18.53
C LEU A 280 -7.06 5.22 -17.91
N VAL A 281 -8.15 4.93 -18.65
CA VAL A 281 -9.20 3.99 -18.21
C VAL A 281 -8.60 2.58 -18.12
N ALA A 282 -7.92 2.11 -19.18
CA ALA A 282 -7.25 0.81 -19.16
C ALA A 282 -6.23 0.70 -18.01
N PHE A 283 -5.46 1.74 -17.77
CA PHE A 283 -4.52 1.77 -16.65
C PHE A 283 -5.21 1.60 -15.28
N ARG A 284 -6.32 2.27 -15.06
CA ARG A 284 -7.08 2.13 -13.80
C ARG A 284 -7.58 0.71 -13.61
N GLU A 285 -8.07 0.10 -14.69
CA GLU A 285 -8.53 -1.30 -14.67
C GLU A 285 -7.38 -2.27 -14.41
N ASP A 286 -6.23 -2.10 -15.05
CA ASP A 286 -5.04 -2.90 -14.83
C ASP A 286 -4.53 -2.81 -13.38
N VAL A 287 -4.45 -1.59 -12.83
CA VAL A 287 -4.07 -1.38 -11.43
C VAL A 287 -5.05 -2.06 -10.49
N ARG A 288 -6.37 -1.92 -10.74
CA ARG A 288 -7.42 -2.55 -9.93
C ARG A 288 -7.34 -4.07 -10.00
N ALA A 289 -7.15 -4.63 -11.19
CA ALA A 289 -6.97 -6.07 -11.39
C ALA A 289 -5.74 -6.59 -10.64
N GLN A 290 -4.62 -5.86 -10.72
CA GLN A 290 -3.38 -6.22 -10.03
C GLN A 290 -3.52 -6.15 -8.52
N VAL A 291 -4.12 -5.09 -7.96
CA VAL A 291 -4.42 -4.99 -6.53
C VAL A 291 -5.32 -6.13 -6.08
N SER A 292 -6.38 -6.45 -6.84
CA SER A 292 -7.27 -7.57 -6.54
C SER A 292 -6.53 -8.91 -6.53
N ARG A 293 -5.65 -9.14 -7.50
CA ARG A 293 -4.80 -10.34 -7.58
C ARG A 293 -3.86 -10.45 -6.39
N GLU A 294 -3.15 -9.37 -6.05
CA GLU A 294 -2.23 -9.36 -4.91
C GLU A 294 -2.97 -9.57 -3.58
N LEU A 295 -4.17 -8.97 -3.42
CA LEU A 295 -5.01 -9.20 -2.25
C LEU A 295 -5.50 -10.64 -2.14
N SER A 296 -5.80 -11.32 -3.24
CA SER A 296 -6.17 -12.75 -3.22
C SER A 296 -5.00 -13.65 -2.79
N LEU A 297 -3.76 -13.24 -3.07
CA LEU A 297 -2.55 -13.95 -2.67
C LEU A 297 -2.14 -13.71 -1.20
N VAL A 298 -2.76 -12.74 -0.51
CA VAL A 298 -2.43 -12.42 0.89
C VAL A 298 -2.62 -13.65 1.77
N ALA A 299 -3.72 -14.39 1.62
CA ALA A 299 -4.00 -15.57 2.42
C ALA A 299 -2.89 -16.64 2.26
N THR A 300 -2.46 -16.89 1.04
CA THR A 300 -1.39 -17.87 0.75
C THR A 300 -0.04 -17.39 1.28
N ARG A 301 0.27 -16.10 1.13
CA ARG A 301 1.53 -15.54 1.66
C ARG A 301 1.52 -15.48 3.20
N ALA A 302 0.35 -15.29 3.81
CA ALA A 302 0.18 -15.31 5.26
C ALA A 302 0.54 -16.68 5.87
N LEU A 303 0.30 -17.78 5.16
CA LEU A 303 0.73 -19.10 5.61
C LEU A 303 2.24 -19.19 5.85
N LYS A 304 3.06 -18.49 5.06
CA LYS A 304 4.51 -18.46 5.26
C LYS A 304 4.87 -17.85 6.62
N ALA A 305 4.26 -16.73 6.98
CA ALA A 305 4.49 -16.09 8.27
C ALA A 305 4.01 -16.96 9.44
N LEU A 306 2.88 -17.66 9.28
CA LEU A 306 2.37 -18.63 10.25
C LEU A 306 3.35 -19.78 10.45
N PHE A 307 3.84 -20.39 9.36
CA PHE A 307 4.76 -21.54 9.44
C PHE A 307 6.14 -21.16 9.99
N PHE A 308 6.67 -19.99 9.66
CA PHE A 308 8.02 -19.62 10.07
C PHE A 308 8.10 -18.91 11.43
N CYS A 309 7.04 -18.24 11.88
CA CYS A 309 7.06 -17.50 13.13
C CYS A 309 6.18 -18.14 14.22
N ILE A 310 4.95 -18.51 13.90
CA ILE A 310 3.96 -18.93 14.91
C ILE A 310 4.06 -20.43 15.18
N ALA A 311 4.15 -21.26 14.15
CA ALA A 311 4.25 -22.71 14.34
C ALA A 311 5.49 -23.11 15.14
N PRO A 312 6.72 -22.64 14.84
CA PRO A 312 7.90 -22.95 15.65
C PRO A 312 7.77 -22.46 17.10
N ALA A 313 7.11 -21.33 17.34
CA ALA A 313 6.89 -20.84 18.69
C ALA A 313 5.99 -21.76 19.51
N LEU A 314 4.88 -22.24 18.92
CA LEU A 314 3.97 -23.18 19.56
C LEU A 314 4.59 -24.55 19.80
N PHE A 315 5.23 -25.12 18.78
CA PHE A 315 5.94 -26.39 18.92
C PHE A 315 7.11 -26.30 19.89
N GLY A 316 7.85 -25.20 19.87
CA GLY A 316 8.93 -24.93 20.82
C GLY A 316 8.45 -24.89 22.27
N LEU A 317 7.32 -24.21 22.54
CA LEU A 317 6.70 -24.20 23.87
C LEU A 317 6.25 -25.60 24.31
N LEU A 318 5.66 -26.38 23.41
CA LEU A 318 5.18 -27.72 23.73
C LEU A 318 6.35 -28.66 24.07
N ILE A 319 7.39 -28.69 23.23
CA ILE A 319 8.57 -29.52 23.45
C ILE A 319 9.29 -29.08 24.73
N PHE A 320 9.40 -27.78 24.95
CA PHE A 320 10.01 -27.21 26.14
C PHE A 320 9.26 -27.58 27.42
N GLY A 321 7.91 -27.50 27.40
CA GLY A 321 7.05 -27.89 28.52
C GLY A 321 7.17 -29.39 28.85
N LEU A 322 7.14 -30.25 27.80
CA LEU A 322 7.32 -31.68 27.99
C LEU A 322 8.71 -32.04 28.55
N PHE A 323 9.75 -31.33 28.09
CA PHE A 323 11.11 -31.55 28.57
C PHE A 323 11.25 -31.17 30.08
N LEU A 324 10.67 -30.05 30.50
CA LEU A 324 10.65 -29.66 31.90
C LEU A 324 9.87 -30.65 32.77
N GLY A 325 8.72 -31.15 32.26
CA GLY A 325 7.92 -32.15 32.92
C GLY A 325 8.70 -33.45 33.12
N TRP A 326 9.42 -33.91 32.07
CA TRP A 326 10.25 -35.14 32.15
C TRP A 326 11.45 -34.98 33.10
N GLN A 327 12.12 -33.81 33.09
CA GLN A 327 13.21 -33.60 34.06
C GLN A 327 12.77 -33.70 35.51
N ASN A 328 11.59 -33.26 35.86
CA ASN A 328 11.06 -33.37 37.21
C ASN A 328 10.69 -34.79 37.55
N ALA A 329 9.99 -35.52 36.64
CA ALA A 329 9.66 -36.91 36.86
C ALA A 329 10.92 -37.78 37.02
N ALA A 330 11.99 -37.48 36.30
CA ALA A 330 13.27 -38.20 36.46
C ALA A 330 13.97 -37.89 37.78
N GLN A 331 13.79 -36.70 38.36
CA GLN A 331 14.33 -36.36 39.67
C GLN A 331 13.57 -37.04 40.81
N ASP A 332 12.24 -37.19 40.69
CA ASP A 332 11.41 -37.89 41.64
C ASP A 332 11.63 -39.40 41.68
N PHE A 333 12.20 -40.00 40.59
CA PHE A 333 12.58 -41.42 40.56
C PHE A 333 13.97 -41.74 41.16
N VAL A 334 14.80 -40.73 41.40
CA VAL A 334 16.18 -40.90 41.91
C VAL A 334 16.22 -40.66 43.43
N LEU A 335 15.17 -40.14 44.04
CA LEU A 335 14.96 -39.99 45.50
C LEU A 335 14.14 -41.14 46.05
#